data_d2757c4d0448066dedb03a0a1bf954a6
#
_entry.id   d2757c4d0448066dedb03a0a1bf954a6
#
_cell.length_a   1.000
_cell.length_b   1.000
_cell.length_c   1.000
_cell.angle_alpha   90.00
_cell.angle_beta   90.00
_cell.angle_gamma   90.00
#
_symmetry.space_group_name_H-M   'P 1'
#
loop_
_entity.id
_entity.type
_entity.pdbx_description
1 polymer ?
#
loop_
_entity_poly.entity_id
_entity_poly.type
_entity_poly.pdbx_seq_one_letter_code
_entity_poly.pdbx_strand_id
1 'polypeptide(L)'
;MDTTKIKLISFDLWETLIFDSKNHNQRNKLRINSLRLLFDKFGQNISDEKILESLSFISKNCSQDHNSGFDKKTDIRIKELLNFLDIKKDNKLFEKEILNALDSSFLKHPPSIFPTAIKILNSLKNRYSLCLTSNTGITSPNIYRKYLNEVGIFDKFDKLYLSNELLVSKPSFSIFKIILDDFKLKPDEIIHIGDNLFTDIFGAKKCGFGTVFINKRNSVNNNLKIYPDYTVKDISKIPDLFL
;
A
#
# COMPACT_ATOMS: atom_id res chain seq x y z
N MET A 1 11.23 -22.55 -9.03
CA MET A 1 9.80 -22.42 -9.38
C MET A 1 9.65 -22.51 -10.90
N ASP A 2 8.58 -23.12 -11.39
CA ASP A 2 8.28 -23.23 -12.83
C ASP A 2 7.38 -22.05 -13.25
N THR A 3 7.94 -21.09 -13.97
CA THR A 3 7.21 -19.89 -14.42
C THR A 3 6.18 -20.17 -15.51
N THR A 4 6.25 -21.33 -16.18
CA THR A 4 5.28 -21.69 -17.22
C THR A 4 3.87 -21.98 -16.71
N LYS A 5 3.74 -22.25 -15.41
CA LYS A 5 2.45 -22.49 -14.73
C LYS A 5 1.76 -21.20 -14.30
N ILE A 6 2.47 -20.07 -14.26
CA ILE A 6 1.93 -18.82 -13.73
C ILE A 6 0.79 -18.32 -14.63
N LYS A 7 -0.32 -17.98 -14.00
CA LYS A 7 -1.51 -17.38 -14.62
C LYS A 7 -1.83 -16.01 -14.06
N LEU A 8 -1.45 -15.75 -12.80
CA LEU A 8 -1.69 -14.49 -12.08
C LEU A 8 -0.40 -13.94 -11.50
N ILE A 9 -0.18 -12.65 -11.73
CA ILE A 9 0.89 -11.89 -11.07
C ILE A 9 0.24 -10.87 -10.12
N SER A 10 0.54 -11.01 -8.84
CA SER A 10 0.15 -10.08 -7.79
C SER A 10 1.29 -9.10 -7.52
N PHE A 11 1.01 -7.81 -7.60
CA PHE A 11 1.98 -6.75 -7.32
C PHE A 11 1.70 -6.08 -5.99
N ASP A 12 2.73 -5.83 -5.21
CA ASP A 12 2.71 -4.78 -4.22
C ASP A 12 2.71 -3.40 -4.91
N LEU A 13 2.37 -2.35 -4.18
CA LEU A 13 2.28 -0.98 -4.69
C LEU A 13 3.47 -0.12 -4.31
N TRP A 14 3.66 0.10 -2.99
CA TRP A 14 4.66 1.00 -2.47
C TRP A 14 6.07 0.42 -2.61
N GLU A 15 7.03 1.27 -3.03
CA GLU A 15 8.40 0.85 -3.32
C GLU A 15 8.53 -0.27 -4.37
N THR A 16 7.40 -0.68 -4.98
CA THR A 16 7.31 -1.67 -6.06
C THR A 16 6.92 -1.01 -7.38
N LEU A 17 5.75 -0.39 -7.45
CA LEU A 17 5.22 0.32 -8.62
C LEU A 17 5.30 1.83 -8.47
N ILE A 18 5.19 2.32 -7.24
CA ILE A 18 5.26 3.75 -6.89
C ILE A 18 6.27 3.97 -5.74
N PHE A 19 6.73 5.20 -5.60
CA PHE A 19 7.65 5.58 -4.53
C PHE A 19 7.41 7.01 -4.08
N ASP A 20 7.75 7.30 -2.82
CA ASP A 20 7.75 8.66 -2.33
C ASP A 20 8.98 9.42 -2.84
N SER A 21 8.71 10.54 -3.51
CA SER A 21 9.70 11.45 -4.04
C SER A 21 9.73 12.77 -3.24
N LYS A 22 10.18 13.84 -3.85
CA LYS A 22 10.15 15.21 -3.30
C LYS A 22 8.75 15.64 -2.84
N ASN A 23 7.70 15.03 -3.37
CA ASN A 23 6.30 15.30 -3.03
C ASN A 23 5.94 14.90 -1.59
N HIS A 24 6.67 13.96 -0.97
CA HIS A 24 6.43 13.54 0.42
C HIS A 24 6.43 14.73 1.40
N ASN A 25 7.47 15.55 1.35
CA ASN A 25 7.60 16.70 2.24
C ASN A 25 6.50 17.75 1.97
N GLN A 26 6.16 17.99 0.72
CA GLN A 26 5.10 18.91 0.33
C GLN A 26 3.74 18.39 0.78
N ARG A 27 3.48 17.09 0.63
CA ARG A 27 2.28 16.44 1.11
C ARG A 27 2.13 16.57 2.63
N ASN A 28 3.20 16.34 3.40
CA ASN A 28 3.17 16.47 4.85
C ASN A 28 2.94 17.91 5.30
N LYS A 29 3.59 18.89 4.67
CA LYS A 29 3.34 20.32 4.94
C LYS A 29 1.87 20.69 4.67
N LEU A 30 1.31 20.20 3.56
CA LEU A 30 -0.09 20.46 3.22
C LEU A 30 -1.04 19.79 4.22
N ARG A 31 -0.75 18.56 4.69
CA ARG A 31 -1.52 17.89 5.73
C ARG A 31 -1.56 18.70 7.01
N ILE A 32 -0.40 19.12 7.52
CA ILE A 32 -0.29 19.91 8.74
C ILE A 32 -1.09 21.19 8.61
N ASN A 33 -0.87 21.99 7.56
CA ASN A 33 -1.58 23.25 7.35
C ASN A 33 -3.09 23.05 7.25
N SER A 34 -3.53 22.05 6.48
CA SER A 34 -4.97 21.80 6.31
C SER A 34 -5.64 21.34 7.59
N LEU A 35 -4.97 20.49 8.37
CA LEU A 35 -5.49 20.02 9.65
C LEU A 35 -5.51 21.17 10.69
N ARG A 36 -4.47 22.01 10.76
CA ARG A 36 -4.44 23.17 11.64
C ARG A 36 -5.64 24.10 11.38
N LEU A 37 -5.81 24.52 10.13
CA LEU A 37 -6.94 25.37 9.75
C LEU A 37 -8.31 24.74 10.08
N LEU A 38 -8.40 23.41 9.90
CA LEU A 38 -9.61 22.68 10.23
C LEU A 38 -9.83 22.62 11.74
N PHE A 39 -8.80 22.32 12.54
CA PHE A 39 -8.87 22.31 13.98
C PHE A 39 -9.28 23.69 14.53
N ASP A 40 -8.68 24.77 14.05
CA ASP A 40 -9.04 26.14 14.42
C ASP A 40 -10.54 26.42 14.11
N LYS A 41 -11.02 26.04 12.92
CA LYS A 41 -12.44 26.17 12.52
C LYS A 41 -13.39 25.45 13.48
N PHE A 42 -12.98 24.32 14.04
CA PHE A 42 -13.78 23.54 14.99
C PHE A 42 -13.46 23.88 16.46
N GLY A 43 -12.74 24.99 16.72
CA GLY A 43 -12.43 25.50 18.04
C GLY A 43 -11.42 24.65 18.82
N GLN A 44 -10.51 23.98 18.09
CA GLN A 44 -9.41 23.22 18.63
C GLN A 44 -8.09 23.94 18.35
N ASN A 45 -7.39 24.41 19.36
CA ASN A 45 -6.09 25.06 19.21
C ASN A 45 -4.98 24.02 19.32
N ILE A 46 -4.56 23.44 18.19
CA ILE A 46 -3.54 22.38 18.12
C ILE A 46 -2.32 22.90 17.36
N SER A 47 -1.13 22.79 17.97
CA SER A 47 0.10 23.24 17.31
C SER A 47 0.52 22.31 16.15
N ASP A 48 1.30 22.86 15.20
CA ASP A 48 1.80 22.11 14.05
C ASP A 48 2.65 20.91 14.50
N GLU A 49 3.43 21.04 15.58
CA GLU A 49 4.22 19.95 16.17
C GLU A 49 3.30 18.82 16.65
N LYS A 50 2.21 19.17 17.34
CA LYS A 50 1.27 18.18 17.86
C LYS A 50 0.51 17.47 16.73
N ILE A 51 0.17 18.18 15.65
CA ILE A 51 -0.40 17.58 14.44
C ILE A 51 0.61 16.62 13.80
N LEU A 52 1.88 16.99 13.68
CA LEU A 52 2.92 16.13 13.14
C LEU A 52 3.11 14.86 14.00
N GLU A 53 3.12 15.01 15.32
CA GLU A 53 3.18 13.87 16.25
C GLU A 53 2.00 12.91 16.03
N SER A 54 0.79 13.45 15.89
CA SER A 54 -0.42 12.64 15.66
C SER A 54 -0.37 11.86 14.34
N LEU A 55 0.11 12.48 13.27
CA LEU A 55 0.32 11.81 11.98
C LEU A 55 1.39 10.72 12.07
N SER A 56 2.46 10.97 12.82
CA SER A 56 3.53 10.00 13.06
C SER A 56 3.03 8.81 13.90
N PHE A 57 2.21 9.09 14.92
CA PHE A 57 1.55 8.07 15.74
C PHE A 57 0.67 7.14 14.90
N ILE A 58 -0.17 7.70 14.01
CA ILE A 58 -1.01 6.90 13.12
C ILE A 58 -0.16 6.07 12.15
N SER A 59 0.89 6.64 11.57
CA SER A 59 1.80 5.91 10.68
C SER A 59 2.43 4.70 11.39
N LYS A 60 2.87 4.88 12.64
CA LYS A 60 3.42 3.80 13.48
C LYS A 60 2.36 2.72 13.77
N ASN A 61 1.14 3.12 14.13
CA ASN A 61 0.04 2.18 14.38
C ASN A 61 -0.31 1.38 13.11
N CYS A 62 -0.38 2.04 11.94
CA CYS A 62 -0.56 1.33 10.67
C CYS A 62 0.51 0.25 10.48
N SER A 63 1.78 0.59 10.68
CA SER A 63 2.89 -0.37 10.52
C SER A 63 2.79 -1.54 11.51
N GLN A 64 2.40 -1.27 12.78
CA GLN A 64 2.23 -2.33 13.78
C GLN A 64 1.05 -3.26 13.43
N ASP A 65 -0.09 -2.69 13.04
CA ASP A 65 -1.27 -3.45 12.63
C ASP A 65 -0.94 -4.30 11.40
N HIS A 66 -0.27 -3.73 10.39
CA HIS A 66 0.16 -4.48 9.19
C HIS A 66 1.09 -5.64 9.55
N ASN A 67 2.09 -5.42 10.40
CA ASN A 67 2.98 -6.49 10.85
C ASN A 67 2.24 -7.62 11.58
N SER A 68 1.10 -7.29 12.20
CA SER A 68 0.20 -8.26 12.86
C SER A 68 -0.80 -8.90 11.88
N GLY A 69 -0.81 -8.48 10.62
CA GLY A 69 -1.62 -9.06 9.55
C GLY A 69 -3.06 -8.54 9.45
N PHE A 70 -3.37 -7.41 10.08
CA PHE A 70 -4.68 -6.77 9.98
C PHE A 70 -4.55 -5.28 9.65
N ASP A 71 -5.67 -4.65 9.27
CA ASP A 71 -5.75 -3.21 9.07
C ASP A 71 -7.10 -2.68 9.58
N LYS A 72 -7.25 -1.38 9.59
CA LYS A 72 -8.44 -0.67 10.06
C LYS A 72 -8.99 0.22 8.97
N LYS A 73 -10.30 0.44 8.98
CA LYS A 73 -10.93 1.46 8.13
C LYS A 73 -10.38 2.84 8.45
N THR A 74 -10.39 3.71 7.45
CA THR A 74 -9.86 5.08 7.56
C THR A 74 -10.59 5.91 8.61
N ASP A 75 -11.90 5.70 8.82
CA ASP A 75 -12.66 6.37 9.88
C ASP A 75 -12.17 6.00 11.29
N ILE A 76 -11.78 4.74 11.50
CA ILE A 76 -11.15 4.30 12.76
C ILE A 76 -9.79 4.98 12.95
N ARG A 77 -9.00 5.09 11.89
CA ARG A 77 -7.70 5.81 11.94
C ARG A 77 -7.87 7.29 12.30
N ILE A 78 -8.92 7.94 11.79
CA ILE A 78 -9.26 9.32 12.16
C ILE A 78 -9.61 9.42 13.65
N LYS A 79 -10.38 8.47 14.18
CA LYS A 79 -10.69 8.43 15.64
C LYS A 79 -9.45 8.20 16.49
N GLU A 80 -8.52 7.35 16.05
CA GLU A 80 -7.22 7.17 16.73
C GLU A 80 -6.43 8.49 16.75
N LEU A 81 -6.42 9.26 15.65
CA LEU A 81 -5.78 10.56 15.53
C LEU A 81 -6.40 11.56 16.52
N LEU A 82 -7.73 11.65 16.54
CA LEU A 82 -8.45 12.55 17.45
C LEU A 82 -8.24 12.17 18.91
N ASN A 83 -8.23 10.89 19.25
CA ASN A 83 -7.95 10.41 20.58
C ASN A 83 -6.51 10.75 21.03
N PHE A 84 -5.51 10.62 20.14
CA PHE A 84 -4.15 11.04 20.43
C PHE A 84 -4.04 12.54 20.74
N LEU A 85 -4.88 13.35 20.11
CA LEU A 85 -4.97 14.80 20.35
C LEU A 85 -5.87 15.18 21.53
N ASP A 86 -6.41 14.20 22.26
CA ASP A 86 -7.40 14.38 23.35
C ASP A 86 -8.68 15.13 22.91
N ILE A 87 -9.06 14.99 21.65
CA ILE A 87 -10.26 15.61 21.09
C ILE A 87 -11.43 14.61 21.21
N LYS A 88 -12.27 14.82 22.22
CA LYS A 88 -13.44 13.96 22.54
C LYS A 88 -14.74 14.47 21.88
N LYS A 89 -14.70 14.79 20.61
CA LYS A 89 -15.91 15.23 19.88
C LYS A 89 -16.39 14.10 18.97
N ASP A 90 -17.55 13.52 19.29
CA ASP A 90 -18.30 12.70 18.33
C ASP A 90 -18.97 13.62 17.30
N ASN A 91 -18.22 14.02 16.30
CA ASN A 91 -18.68 14.91 15.23
C ASN A 91 -18.30 14.32 13.87
N LYS A 92 -19.24 13.60 13.27
CA LYS A 92 -19.03 12.95 11.96
C LYS A 92 -18.66 13.92 10.83
N LEU A 93 -19.12 15.17 10.88
CA LEU A 93 -18.72 16.18 9.91
C LEU A 93 -17.24 16.52 10.07
N PHE A 94 -16.78 16.69 11.30
CA PHE A 94 -15.39 16.98 11.60
C PHE A 94 -14.46 15.82 11.17
N GLU A 95 -14.82 14.58 11.51
CA GLU A 95 -14.08 13.37 11.08
C GLU A 95 -13.99 13.30 9.55
N LYS A 96 -15.11 13.57 8.85
CA LYS A 96 -15.16 13.60 7.39
C LYS A 96 -14.26 14.69 6.79
N GLU A 97 -14.27 15.89 7.38
CA GLU A 97 -13.41 16.99 6.90
C GLU A 97 -11.91 16.68 7.11
N ILE A 98 -11.54 16.03 8.23
CA ILE A 98 -10.17 15.54 8.46
C ILE A 98 -9.78 14.55 7.35
N LEU A 99 -10.62 13.56 7.07
CA LEU A 99 -10.37 12.57 6.03
C LEU A 99 -10.20 13.24 4.67
N ASN A 100 -11.09 14.17 4.31
CA ASN A 100 -11.02 14.93 3.07
C ASN A 100 -9.72 15.74 2.95
N ALA A 101 -9.24 16.34 4.05
CA ALA A 101 -7.97 17.08 4.07
C ALA A 101 -6.77 16.17 3.78
N LEU A 102 -6.74 14.98 4.41
CA LEU A 102 -5.69 13.98 4.21
C LEU A 102 -5.72 13.41 2.79
N ASP A 103 -6.88 13.03 2.30
CA ASP A 103 -7.10 12.51 0.95
C ASP A 103 -6.75 13.54 -0.14
N SER A 104 -7.18 14.78 0.06
CA SER A 104 -6.84 15.90 -0.84
C SER A 104 -5.33 16.16 -0.90
N SER A 105 -4.64 16.04 0.23
CA SER A 105 -3.19 16.20 0.28
C SER A 105 -2.45 15.12 -0.51
N PHE A 106 -2.97 13.89 -0.51
CA PHE A 106 -2.42 12.78 -1.28
C PHE A 106 -2.53 13.04 -2.79
N LEU A 107 -3.68 13.52 -3.26
CA LEU A 107 -3.88 13.80 -4.68
C LEU A 107 -3.14 15.05 -5.17
N LYS A 108 -2.97 16.07 -4.32
CA LYS A 108 -2.22 17.29 -4.68
C LYS A 108 -0.72 17.07 -4.74
N HIS A 109 -0.19 16.19 -3.91
CA HIS A 109 1.22 15.81 -3.88
C HIS A 109 1.36 14.28 -3.88
N PRO A 110 0.98 13.62 -5.00
CA PRO A 110 0.97 12.17 -5.07
C PRO A 110 2.38 11.57 -5.08
N PRO A 111 2.52 10.29 -4.73
CA PRO A 111 3.76 9.56 -5.00
C PRO A 111 4.07 9.54 -6.50
N SER A 112 5.32 9.27 -6.84
CA SER A 112 5.74 9.09 -8.23
C SER A 112 5.60 7.63 -8.64
N ILE A 113 5.22 7.39 -9.90
CA ILE A 113 5.28 6.05 -10.48
C ILE A 113 6.70 5.76 -10.99
N PHE A 114 7.17 4.51 -10.87
CA PHE A 114 8.43 4.12 -11.50
C PHE A 114 8.29 4.21 -13.03
N PRO A 115 9.25 4.85 -13.73
CA PRO A 115 9.11 5.17 -15.16
C PRO A 115 8.81 3.96 -16.05
N THR A 116 9.30 2.79 -15.68
CA THR A 116 9.11 1.54 -16.44
C THR A 116 7.82 0.78 -16.09
N ALA A 117 7.13 1.13 -14.99
CA ALA A 117 5.99 0.37 -14.46
C ALA A 117 4.86 0.22 -15.48
N ILE A 118 4.45 1.30 -16.15
CA ILE A 118 3.38 1.26 -17.14
C ILE A 118 3.71 0.30 -18.30
N LYS A 119 4.94 0.38 -18.83
CA LYS A 119 5.38 -0.48 -19.93
C LYS A 119 5.38 -1.95 -19.51
N ILE A 120 5.87 -2.24 -18.30
CA ILE A 120 5.94 -3.60 -17.77
C ILE A 120 4.53 -4.17 -17.54
N LEU A 121 3.63 -3.42 -16.89
CA LEU A 121 2.27 -3.86 -16.68
C LEU A 121 1.54 -4.13 -18.02
N ASN A 122 1.72 -3.27 -19.03
CA ASN A 122 1.17 -3.47 -20.36
C ASN A 122 1.68 -4.77 -21.01
N SER A 123 2.99 -5.07 -20.91
CA SER A 123 3.55 -6.28 -21.51
C SER A 123 3.07 -7.55 -20.82
N LEU A 124 2.93 -7.52 -19.50
CA LEU A 124 2.49 -8.66 -18.71
C LEU A 124 0.99 -8.92 -18.84
N LYS A 125 0.16 -7.87 -18.92
CA LYS A 125 -1.32 -7.99 -19.03
C LYS A 125 -1.76 -8.77 -20.28
N ASN A 126 -0.94 -8.82 -21.31
CA ASN A 126 -1.25 -9.58 -22.53
C ASN A 126 -1.18 -11.11 -22.32
N ARG A 127 -0.55 -11.57 -21.24
CA ARG A 127 -0.29 -13.00 -20.97
C ARG A 127 -0.83 -13.47 -19.63
N TYR A 128 -0.94 -12.57 -18.67
CA TYR A 128 -1.27 -12.88 -17.28
C TYR A 128 -2.44 -12.05 -16.79
N SER A 129 -3.25 -12.60 -15.91
CA SER A 129 -4.08 -11.78 -15.04
C SER A 129 -3.17 -11.01 -14.07
N LEU A 130 -3.54 -9.77 -13.77
CA LEU A 130 -2.78 -8.94 -12.82
C LEU A 130 -3.66 -8.50 -11.67
N CYS A 131 -3.16 -8.56 -10.44
CA CYS A 131 -3.82 -7.92 -9.31
C CYS A 131 -2.84 -7.06 -8.50
N LEU A 132 -3.38 -6.07 -7.80
CA LEU A 132 -2.64 -5.22 -6.88
C LEU A 132 -2.97 -5.63 -5.45
N THR A 133 -1.96 -5.84 -4.60
CA THR A 133 -2.13 -6.24 -3.20
C THR A 133 -1.26 -5.33 -2.32
N SER A 134 -1.88 -4.32 -1.70
CA SER A 134 -1.15 -3.28 -0.99
C SER A 134 -1.58 -3.12 0.45
N ASN A 135 -0.61 -3.05 1.35
CA ASN A 135 -0.81 -2.50 2.68
C ASN A 135 -0.96 -0.98 2.53
N THR A 136 -2.12 -0.47 2.95
CA THR A 136 -2.47 0.94 2.84
C THR A 136 -2.41 1.58 4.22
N GLY A 137 -2.63 2.86 4.34
CA GLY A 137 -2.60 3.53 5.62
C GLY A 137 -3.86 4.36 5.81
N ILE A 138 -3.67 5.64 6.11
CA ILE A 138 -4.77 6.57 6.40
C ILE A 138 -5.48 7.08 5.13
N THR A 139 -4.91 6.89 3.94
CA THR A 139 -5.52 7.33 2.67
C THR A 139 -6.66 6.40 2.28
N SER A 140 -7.80 6.98 1.89
CA SER A 140 -8.99 6.22 1.54
C SER A 140 -8.79 5.31 0.31
N PRO A 141 -9.42 4.12 0.26
CA PRO A 141 -9.33 3.21 -0.89
C PRO A 141 -9.72 3.87 -2.22
N ASN A 142 -10.75 4.72 -2.22
CA ASN A 142 -11.20 5.44 -3.42
C ASN A 142 -10.15 6.42 -3.95
N ILE A 143 -9.33 7.00 -3.07
CA ILE A 143 -8.26 7.90 -3.46
C ILE A 143 -7.11 7.13 -4.11
N TYR A 144 -6.80 5.94 -3.63
CA TYR A 144 -5.86 5.05 -4.34
C TYR A 144 -6.37 4.71 -5.74
N ARG A 145 -7.64 4.34 -5.89
CA ARG A 145 -8.25 4.07 -7.21
C ARG A 145 -8.16 5.27 -8.15
N LYS A 146 -8.51 6.46 -7.63
CA LYS A 146 -8.40 7.71 -8.40
C LYS A 146 -6.97 7.98 -8.84
N TYR A 147 -6.01 7.89 -7.92
CA TYR A 147 -4.60 8.08 -8.21
C TYR A 147 -4.08 7.07 -9.25
N LEU A 148 -4.39 5.78 -9.10
CA LEU A 148 -3.97 4.75 -10.04
C LEU A 148 -4.55 4.98 -11.45
N ASN A 149 -5.76 5.53 -11.53
CA ASN A 149 -6.36 5.93 -12.80
C ASN A 149 -5.65 7.15 -13.41
N GLU A 150 -5.34 8.16 -12.60
CA GLU A 150 -4.62 9.37 -13.05
C GLU A 150 -3.21 9.05 -13.58
N VAL A 151 -2.53 8.07 -12.99
CA VAL A 151 -1.21 7.62 -13.46
C VAL A 151 -1.28 6.51 -14.54
N GLY A 152 -2.47 6.10 -14.96
CA GLY A 152 -2.70 5.20 -16.10
C GLY A 152 -2.39 3.73 -15.84
N ILE A 153 -2.50 3.26 -14.58
CA ILE A 153 -2.27 1.84 -14.25
C ILE A 153 -3.49 1.15 -13.62
N PHE A 154 -4.58 1.85 -13.36
CA PHE A 154 -5.78 1.26 -12.76
C PHE A 154 -6.37 0.14 -13.61
N ASP A 155 -6.51 0.38 -14.91
CA ASP A 155 -7.07 -0.55 -15.90
C ASP A 155 -6.15 -1.76 -16.22
N LYS A 156 -4.92 -1.77 -15.69
CA LYS A 156 -4.00 -2.90 -15.85
C LYS A 156 -4.32 -4.04 -14.90
N PHE A 157 -5.01 -3.76 -13.81
CA PHE A 157 -5.33 -4.75 -12.79
C PHE A 157 -6.76 -5.25 -12.93
N ASP A 158 -6.94 -6.57 -12.85
CA ASP A 158 -8.25 -7.21 -12.83
C ASP A 158 -8.91 -7.02 -11.46
N LYS A 159 -8.11 -6.97 -10.38
CA LYS A 159 -8.57 -6.72 -9.00
C LYS A 159 -7.54 -5.95 -8.19
N LEU A 160 -8.04 -5.17 -7.22
CA LEU A 160 -7.24 -4.45 -6.23
C LEU A 160 -7.61 -4.95 -4.83
N TYR A 161 -6.60 -5.31 -4.05
CA TYR A 161 -6.69 -5.73 -2.66
C TYR A 161 -6.00 -4.71 -1.77
N LEU A 162 -6.79 -3.81 -1.18
CA LEU A 162 -6.30 -2.72 -0.32
C LEU A 162 -6.60 -3.08 1.14
N SER A 163 -5.59 -3.13 1.99
CA SER A 163 -5.70 -3.68 3.34
C SER A 163 -6.73 -2.97 4.22
N ASN A 164 -6.83 -1.63 4.13
CA ASN A 164 -7.79 -0.85 4.91
C ASN A 164 -9.26 -0.99 4.44
N GLU A 165 -9.48 -1.58 3.27
CA GLU A 165 -10.81 -1.96 2.78
C GLU A 165 -11.16 -3.40 3.20
N LEU A 166 -10.18 -4.31 3.11
CA LEU A 166 -10.34 -5.72 3.44
C LEU A 166 -10.22 -6.02 4.95
N LEU A 167 -9.65 -5.09 5.72
CA LEU A 167 -9.33 -5.20 7.15
C LEU A 167 -8.30 -6.29 7.48
N VAL A 168 -7.64 -6.79 6.45
CA VAL A 168 -6.52 -7.73 6.53
C VAL A 168 -5.36 -7.22 5.69
N SER A 169 -4.14 -7.47 6.13
CA SER A 169 -2.92 -6.97 5.47
C SER A 169 -1.90 -8.09 5.26
N LYS A 170 -0.96 -7.87 4.38
CA LYS A 170 0.27 -8.68 4.31
C LYS A 170 1.06 -8.49 5.62
N PRO A 171 1.62 -9.53 6.23
CA PRO A 171 1.88 -10.87 5.71
C PRO A 171 0.80 -11.92 6.08
N SER A 172 -0.44 -11.52 6.43
CA SER A 172 -1.48 -12.48 6.79
C SER A 172 -1.77 -13.44 5.64
N PHE A 173 -1.93 -14.72 5.98
CA PHE A 173 -2.43 -15.73 5.06
C PHE A 173 -3.78 -15.32 4.44
N SER A 174 -4.62 -14.62 5.21
CA SER A 174 -5.98 -14.27 4.79
C SER A 174 -6.02 -13.38 3.54
N ILE A 175 -5.13 -12.39 3.41
CA ILE A 175 -5.14 -11.51 2.22
C ILE A 175 -4.75 -12.29 0.95
N PHE A 176 -3.79 -13.22 1.05
CA PHE A 176 -3.38 -14.07 -0.08
C PHE A 176 -4.44 -15.14 -0.38
N LYS A 177 -5.14 -15.66 0.65
CA LYS A 177 -6.25 -16.59 0.46
C LYS A 177 -7.40 -15.95 -0.30
N ILE A 178 -7.75 -14.69 -0.02
CA ILE A 178 -8.76 -13.94 -0.79
C ILE A 178 -8.41 -13.92 -2.28
N ILE A 179 -7.13 -13.75 -2.63
CA ILE A 179 -6.67 -13.78 -4.04
C ILE A 179 -6.91 -15.17 -4.66
N LEU A 180 -6.57 -16.25 -3.93
CA LEU A 180 -6.80 -17.63 -4.39
C LEU A 180 -8.28 -17.87 -4.68
N ASP A 181 -9.15 -17.53 -3.72
CA ASP A 181 -10.58 -17.77 -3.80
C ASP A 181 -11.22 -16.97 -4.96
N ASP A 182 -10.79 -15.73 -5.13
CA ASP A 182 -11.30 -14.82 -6.15
C ASP A 182 -10.92 -15.22 -7.58
N PHE A 183 -9.69 -15.68 -7.80
CA PHE A 183 -9.23 -16.11 -9.12
C PHE A 183 -9.42 -17.60 -9.37
N LYS A 184 -9.78 -18.39 -8.36
CA LYS A 184 -9.97 -19.84 -8.42
C LYS A 184 -8.74 -20.57 -8.99
N LEU A 185 -7.56 -20.11 -8.60
CA LEU A 185 -6.28 -20.65 -9.02
C LEU A 185 -5.64 -21.49 -7.91
N LYS A 186 -4.69 -22.34 -8.29
CA LYS A 186 -3.82 -23.03 -7.34
C LYS A 186 -2.69 -22.09 -6.88
N PRO A 187 -2.13 -22.29 -5.68
CA PRO A 187 -1.05 -21.45 -5.18
C PRO A 187 0.16 -21.35 -6.11
N ASP A 188 0.55 -22.46 -6.76
CA ASP A 188 1.69 -22.55 -7.68
C ASP A 188 1.43 -21.91 -9.06
N GLU A 189 0.19 -21.45 -9.32
CA GLU A 189 -0.19 -20.68 -10.51
C GLU A 189 -0.12 -19.15 -10.27
N ILE A 190 0.25 -18.72 -9.05
CA ILE A 190 0.30 -17.32 -8.65
C ILE A 190 1.72 -16.95 -8.21
N ILE A 191 2.17 -15.77 -8.62
CA ILE A 191 3.41 -15.18 -8.12
C ILE A 191 3.14 -13.80 -7.55
N HIS A 192 3.74 -13.49 -6.39
CA HIS A 192 3.69 -12.17 -5.78
C HIS A 192 5.03 -11.45 -5.92
N ILE A 193 4.97 -10.20 -6.32
CA ILE A 193 6.13 -9.33 -6.56
C ILE A 193 6.07 -8.17 -5.57
N GLY A 194 7.11 -8.00 -4.76
CA GLY A 194 7.17 -6.91 -3.78
C GLY A 194 8.58 -6.63 -3.28
N ASP A 195 8.73 -5.59 -2.49
CA ASP A 195 10.01 -5.07 -1.99
C ASP A 195 10.29 -5.40 -0.51
N ASN A 196 9.33 -5.98 0.18
CA ASN A 196 9.46 -6.28 1.61
C ASN A 196 9.52 -7.80 1.88
N LEU A 197 10.65 -8.25 2.45
CA LEU A 197 10.85 -9.68 2.74
C LEU A 197 9.79 -10.27 3.68
N PHE A 198 9.31 -9.50 4.65
CA PHE A 198 8.34 -9.99 5.63
C PHE A 198 6.91 -9.94 5.10
N THR A 199 6.45 -8.77 4.66
CA THR A 199 5.06 -8.61 4.26
C THR A 199 4.76 -9.30 2.92
N ASP A 200 5.64 -9.16 1.94
CA ASP A 200 5.41 -9.69 0.59
C ASP A 200 5.91 -11.14 0.46
N ILE A 201 7.21 -11.35 0.70
CA ILE A 201 7.82 -12.63 0.37
C ILE A 201 7.40 -13.73 1.34
N PHE A 202 7.56 -13.48 2.65
CA PHE A 202 7.13 -14.44 3.66
C PHE A 202 5.64 -14.69 3.63
N GLY A 203 4.82 -13.60 3.53
CA GLY A 203 3.37 -13.71 3.48
C GLY A 203 2.89 -14.55 2.30
N ALA A 204 3.37 -14.26 1.09
CA ALA A 204 3.02 -15.00 -0.13
C ALA A 204 3.47 -16.47 -0.07
N LYS A 205 4.70 -16.72 0.39
CA LYS A 205 5.22 -18.10 0.53
C LYS A 205 4.41 -18.94 1.51
N LYS A 206 3.92 -18.36 2.61
CA LYS A 206 3.03 -19.08 3.54
C LYS A 206 1.73 -19.55 2.87
N CYS A 207 1.30 -18.88 1.80
CA CYS A 207 0.14 -19.29 1.00
C CYS A 207 0.53 -20.20 -0.18
N GLY A 208 1.79 -20.51 -0.36
CA GLY A 208 2.29 -21.35 -1.44
C GLY A 208 2.50 -20.63 -2.77
N PHE A 209 2.45 -19.29 -2.79
CA PHE A 209 2.73 -18.50 -4.00
C PHE A 209 4.21 -18.52 -4.33
N GLY A 210 4.51 -18.41 -5.63
CA GLY A 210 5.81 -17.97 -6.07
C GLY A 210 6.10 -16.52 -5.67
N THR A 211 7.39 -16.18 -5.60
CA THR A 211 7.79 -14.86 -5.10
C THR A 211 8.94 -14.25 -5.89
N VAL A 212 8.83 -12.94 -6.18
CA VAL A 212 9.91 -12.12 -6.70
C VAL A 212 10.18 -10.98 -5.72
N PHE A 213 11.38 -10.94 -5.19
CA PHE A 213 11.83 -9.88 -4.30
C PHE A 213 12.53 -8.77 -5.09
N ILE A 214 12.05 -7.54 -4.97
CA ILE A 214 12.71 -6.35 -5.54
C ILE A 214 13.68 -5.79 -4.51
N ASN A 215 14.96 -6.14 -4.64
CA ASN A 215 16.03 -5.73 -3.71
C ASN A 215 16.80 -4.50 -4.22
N LYS A 216 16.20 -3.33 -4.16
CA LYS A 216 16.81 -2.05 -4.59
C LYS A 216 18.07 -1.67 -3.83
N ARG A 217 18.18 -2.07 -2.55
CA ARG A 217 19.23 -1.63 -1.62
C ARG A 217 20.37 -2.64 -1.48
N ASN A 218 20.36 -3.76 -2.22
CA ASN A 218 21.24 -4.89 -2.01
C ASN A 218 21.33 -5.31 -0.51
N SER A 219 20.24 -5.13 0.22
CA SER A 219 20.19 -5.46 1.64
C SER A 219 20.16 -6.98 1.80
N VAL A 220 21.21 -7.52 2.37
CA VAL A 220 21.27 -8.93 2.80
C VAL A 220 20.78 -8.98 4.24
N ASN A 221 19.48 -8.80 4.48
CA ASN A 221 18.94 -9.02 5.81
C ASN A 221 18.40 -10.45 5.93
N ASN A 222 19.29 -11.40 6.15
CA ASN A 222 18.97 -12.81 6.29
C ASN A 222 18.54 -13.24 7.70
N ASN A 223 18.34 -12.29 8.62
CA ASN A 223 17.91 -12.60 10.00
C ASN A 223 16.56 -13.33 10.03
N LEU A 224 15.71 -13.13 9.04
CA LEU A 224 14.40 -13.79 8.94
C LEU A 224 14.45 -15.16 8.25
N LYS A 225 15.60 -15.60 7.68
CA LYS A 225 15.74 -16.84 6.88
C LYS A 225 14.64 -16.99 5.82
N ILE A 226 14.23 -15.88 5.20
CA ILE A 226 13.21 -15.84 4.14
C ILE A 226 13.94 -15.84 2.80
N TYR A 227 13.62 -16.82 1.94
CA TYR A 227 14.24 -16.97 0.63
C TYR A 227 13.18 -16.78 -0.46
N PRO A 228 13.26 -15.71 -1.26
CA PRO A 228 12.42 -15.53 -2.45
C PRO A 228 12.78 -16.57 -3.51
N ASP A 229 11.87 -16.87 -4.44
CA ASP A 229 12.19 -17.74 -5.59
C ASP A 229 13.06 -17.01 -6.59
N TYR A 230 12.83 -15.70 -6.77
CA TYR A 230 13.64 -14.81 -7.60
C TYR A 230 13.96 -13.52 -6.86
N THR A 231 15.11 -12.94 -7.15
CA THR A 231 15.51 -11.61 -6.67
C THR A 231 15.95 -10.75 -7.85
N VAL A 232 15.39 -9.57 -7.96
CA VAL A 232 15.76 -8.58 -8.98
C VAL A 232 16.12 -7.24 -8.33
N LYS A 233 16.92 -6.42 -9.02
CA LYS A 233 17.34 -5.11 -8.50
C LYS A 233 16.21 -4.07 -8.56
N ASP A 234 15.41 -4.13 -9.61
CA ASP A 234 14.31 -3.20 -9.86
C ASP A 234 13.25 -3.86 -10.77
N ILE A 235 12.13 -3.19 -10.89
CA ILE A 235 10.98 -3.69 -11.64
C ILE A 235 11.28 -3.93 -13.14
N SER A 236 12.26 -3.25 -13.74
CA SER A 236 12.60 -3.38 -15.17
C SER A 236 13.06 -4.78 -15.53
N LYS A 237 13.48 -5.58 -14.53
CA LYS A 237 13.93 -6.96 -14.69
C LYS A 237 12.81 -8.00 -14.62
N ILE A 238 11.58 -7.58 -14.32
CA ILE A 238 10.44 -8.50 -14.23
C ILE A 238 10.12 -9.16 -15.58
N PRO A 239 10.12 -8.45 -16.74
CA PRO A 239 9.88 -9.09 -18.05
C PRO A 239 10.84 -10.23 -18.34
N ASP A 240 12.11 -10.13 -17.94
CA ASP A 240 13.13 -11.16 -18.20
C ASP A 240 12.77 -12.53 -17.56
N LEU A 241 11.86 -12.55 -16.56
CA LEU A 241 11.40 -13.76 -15.87
C LEU A 241 10.15 -14.39 -16.52
N PHE A 242 9.35 -13.60 -17.29
CA PHE A 242 8.00 -14.00 -17.71
C PHE A 242 7.75 -13.85 -19.20
N LEU A 243 8.56 -13.11 -19.94
CA LEU A 243 8.38 -12.83 -21.37
C LEU A 243 9.51 -13.40 -22.22
#